data_5a4d3d942d6ecf2b20514c82ab01d79f
#
_entry.id   5a4d3d942d6ecf2b20514c82ab01d79f
#
_cell.length_a   1.000
_cell.length_b   1.000
_cell.length_c   1.000
_cell.angle_alpha   90.00
_cell.angle_beta   90.00
_cell.angle_gamma   90.00
#
_symmetry.space_group_name_H-M   'P 1'
#
loop_
_entity.id
_entity.type
_entity.pdbx_description
1 polymer ?
#
loop_
_entity_poly.entity_id
_entity_poly.type
_entity_poly.pdbx_seq_one_letter_code
_entity_poly.pdbx_strand_id
1 'polypeptide(L)'
;GEMACGEYGEGKMSEPDKISNEINNYFLNLKKNKKLKALVTAGPTNEYIDPVRFITNKSSGKQGYEIAKSLSKKGFDTTLISGPTNLKIDHDVKLIEVETANEMFMETQKNLPADVAVFSAAVADFKVNKKYKNKIKKQDSLNLNLEKNVDILSYVSNHNSMRPELVIGFAAE
;
A
#
# COMPACT_ATOMS: atom_id res chain seq x y z
N GLY A 1 21.75 -9.43 -6.00
CA GLY A 1 21.24 -10.67 -5.44
C GLY A 1 20.58 -11.53 -6.51
N GLU A 2 20.31 -12.78 -6.21
CA GLU A 2 19.58 -13.68 -7.09
C GLU A 2 18.10 -13.27 -7.11
N MET A 3 17.57 -13.01 -8.29
CA MET A 3 16.14 -12.68 -8.48
C MET A 3 15.32 -13.97 -8.63
N ALA A 4 14.03 -13.91 -8.36
CA ALA A 4 13.10 -15.04 -8.45
C ALA A 4 13.05 -15.67 -9.87
N CYS A 5 13.49 -14.95 -10.90
CA CYS A 5 13.64 -15.42 -12.28
C CYS A 5 14.98 -16.12 -12.60
N GLY A 6 15.89 -16.27 -11.61
CA GLY A 6 17.20 -16.89 -11.79
C GLY A 6 18.26 -16.00 -12.45
N GLU A 7 17.97 -14.73 -12.66
CA GLU A 7 18.94 -13.75 -13.18
C GLU A 7 19.66 -13.03 -12.05
N TYR A 8 20.91 -12.66 -12.28
CA TYR A 8 21.71 -11.84 -11.35
C TYR A 8 21.52 -10.36 -11.66
N GLY A 9 20.92 -9.62 -10.72
CA GLY A 9 20.73 -8.18 -10.84
C GLY A 9 20.59 -7.47 -9.49
N GLU A 10 20.38 -6.17 -9.51
CA GLU A 10 20.12 -5.32 -8.32
C GLU A 10 18.68 -5.47 -7.79
N GLY A 11 18.08 -6.66 -7.90
CA GLY A 11 16.69 -6.95 -7.54
C GLY A 11 16.36 -6.95 -6.05
N LYS A 12 17.28 -6.49 -5.19
CA LYS A 12 16.98 -6.35 -3.77
C LYS A 12 16.26 -5.02 -3.51
N MET A 13 15.10 -5.09 -2.84
CA MET A 13 14.36 -3.91 -2.40
C MET A 13 15.27 -2.98 -1.60
N SER A 14 15.27 -1.69 -1.96
CA SER A 14 16.08 -0.68 -1.27
C SER A 14 15.66 -0.55 0.19
N GLU A 15 16.63 -0.28 1.07
CA GLU A 15 16.38 -0.05 2.47
C GLU A 15 15.47 1.18 2.68
N PRO A 16 14.54 1.17 3.66
CA PRO A 16 13.58 2.25 3.88
C PRO A 16 14.23 3.63 4.04
N ASP A 17 15.36 3.70 4.73
CA ASP A 17 16.11 4.95 4.91
C ASP A 17 16.70 5.50 3.60
N LYS A 18 17.14 4.63 2.69
CA LYS A 18 17.61 5.05 1.37
C LYS A 18 16.48 5.65 0.56
N ILE A 19 15.31 5.00 0.54
CA ILE A 19 14.11 5.51 -0.14
C ILE A 19 13.71 6.86 0.42
N SER A 20 13.63 7.01 1.76
CA SER A 20 13.25 8.26 2.40
C SER A 20 14.27 9.39 2.17
N ASN A 21 15.57 9.07 2.08
CA ASN A 21 16.61 10.04 1.75
C ASN A 21 16.47 10.55 0.32
N GLU A 22 16.22 9.68 -0.65
CA GLU A 22 15.99 10.09 -2.04
C GLU A 22 14.75 11.01 -2.15
N ILE A 23 13.64 10.64 -1.49
CA ILE A 23 12.45 11.48 -1.41
C ILE A 23 12.77 12.85 -0.81
N ASN A 24 13.46 12.87 0.33
CA ASN A 24 13.82 14.11 1.02
C ASN A 24 14.70 15.02 0.16
N ASN A 25 15.72 14.47 -0.50
CA ASN A 25 16.60 15.23 -1.38
C ASN A 25 15.84 15.85 -2.57
N TYR A 26 14.87 15.15 -3.12
CA TYR A 26 14.02 15.65 -4.19
C TYR A 26 13.21 16.89 -3.73
N PHE A 27 12.61 16.83 -2.52
CA PHE A 27 11.75 17.89 -2.02
C PHE A 27 12.47 19.03 -1.30
N LEU A 28 13.66 18.82 -0.71
CA LEU A 28 14.45 19.90 -0.08
C LEU A 28 14.81 21.02 -1.06
N ASN A 29 14.94 20.69 -2.32
CA ASN A 29 15.22 21.67 -3.38
C ASN A 29 13.98 22.44 -3.84
N LEU A 30 12.78 22.02 -3.48
CA LEU A 30 11.53 22.55 -4.04
C LEU A 30 10.74 23.48 -3.09
N LYS A 31 10.77 23.30 -1.76
CA LYS A 31 9.87 24.06 -0.84
C LYS A 31 10.50 24.32 0.53
N LYS A 32 11.05 25.51 0.73
CA LYS A 32 11.66 25.92 2.01
C LYS A 32 10.71 26.14 3.20
N ASN A 33 9.37 26.23 3.03
CA ASN A 33 8.47 26.70 4.11
C ASN A 33 7.11 25.96 4.26
N LYS A 34 6.86 24.83 3.61
CA LYS A 34 5.61 24.07 3.77
C LYS A 34 5.89 22.65 4.24
N LYS A 35 5.21 22.21 5.32
CA LYS A 35 5.25 20.81 5.73
C LYS A 35 4.68 19.93 4.62
N LEU A 36 5.53 19.09 4.02
CA LEU A 36 5.14 18.22 2.90
C LEU A 36 4.29 17.06 3.40
N LYS A 37 3.29 16.67 2.62
CA LYS A 37 2.39 15.56 2.91
C LYS A 37 2.87 14.28 2.24
N ALA A 38 2.99 13.22 3.01
CA ALA A 38 3.32 11.88 2.53
C ALA A 38 2.14 10.91 2.76
N LEU A 39 1.81 10.16 1.73
CA LEU A 39 0.83 9.07 1.79
C LEU A 39 1.57 7.74 1.56
N VAL A 40 1.40 6.79 2.46
CA VAL A 40 2.01 5.47 2.36
C VAL A 40 0.94 4.39 2.49
N THR A 41 0.95 3.39 1.62
CA THR A 41 0.12 2.19 1.80
C THR A 41 0.98 1.01 2.26
N ALA A 42 0.45 0.17 3.14
CA ALA A 42 1.17 -0.97 3.71
C ALA A 42 0.26 -2.17 4.00
N GLY A 43 0.88 -3.31 4.27
CA GLY A 43 0.17 -4.53 4.63
C GLY A 43 -0.54 -5.21 3.47
N PRO A 44 -1.15 -6.37 3.70
CA PRO A 44 -1.99 -7.05 2.74
C PRO A 44 -3.40 -6.45 2.72
N THR A 45 -4.22 -6.82 1.71
CA THR A 45 -5.67 -6.67 1.78
C THR A 45 -6.34 -8.02 1.88
N ASN A 46 -7.52 -8.06 2.51
CA ASN A 46 -8.34 -9.26 2.68
C ASN A 46 -9.60 -9.15 1.83
N GLU A 47 -9.71 -9.95 0.79
CA GLU A 47 -10.89 -9.97 -0.08
C GLU A 47 -11.81 -11.10 0.37
N TYR A 48 -12.84 -10.75 1.11
CA TYR A 48 -13.72 -11.72 1.76
C TYR A 48 -14.57 -12.51 0.78
N ILE A 49 -14.51 -13.83 0.86
CA ILE A 49 -15.39 -14.79 0.19
C ILE A 49 -16.70 -14.91 0.96
N ASP A 50 -16.60 -15.11 2.26
CA ASP A 50 -17.70 -15.18 3.22
C ASP A 50 -17.25 -14.57 4.57
N PRO A 51 -18.07 -14.52 5.64
CA PRO A 51 -17.66 -13.92 6.91
C PRO A 51 -16.42 -14.56 7.58
N VAL A 52 -15.94 -15.70 7.08
CA VAL A 52 -14.87 -16.49 7.72
C VAL A 52 -13.64 -16.64 6.82
N ARG A 53 -13.83 -16.59 5.48
CA ARG A 53 -12.78 -16.89 4.50
C ARG A 53 -12.52 -15.68 3.62
N PHE A 54 -11.24 -15.46 3.29
CA PHE A 54 -10.80 -14.38 2.41
C PHE A 54 -9.60 -14.81 1.57
N ILE A 55 -9.40 -14.12 0.48
CA ILE A 55 -8.19 -14.16 -0.33
C ILE A 55 -7.29 -13.03 0.16
N THR A 56 -6.01 -13.30 0.33
CA THR A 56 -5.03 -12.29 0.76
C THR A 56 -3.65 -12.63 0.22
N ASN A 57 -2.79 -11.61 0.13
CA ASN A 57 -1.38 -11.78 -0.17
C ASN A 57 -0.58 -11.95 1.13
N LYS A 58 0.45 -12.80 1.10
CA LYS A 58 1.34 -12.97 2.25
C LYS A 58 2.26 -11.75 2.37
N SER A 59 1.94 -10.83 3.28
CA SER A 59 2.72 -9.62 3.55
C SER A 59 2.74 -9.31 5.04
N SER A 60 3.89 -8.90 5.55
CA SER A 60 4.02 -8.41 6.92
C SER A 60 3.71 -6.92 7.08
N GLY A 61 3.68 -6.16 5.98
CA GLY A 61 3.54 -4.71 5.99
C GLY A 61 4.78 -3.92 6.45
N LYS A 62 5.86 -4.61 6.89
CA LYS A 62 7.03 -3.99 7.51
C LYS A 62 7.64 -2.88 6.67
N GLN A 63 7.75 -3.06 5.35
CA GLN A 63 8.33 -2.08 4.44
C GLN A 63 7.61 -0.74 4.51
N GLY A 64 6.30 -0.72 4.36
CA GLY A 64 5.52 0.53 4.40
C GLY A 64 5.54 1.21 5.76
N TYR A 65 5.50 0.43 6.84
CA TYR A 65 5.63 0.98 8.20
C TYR A 65 6.98 1.68 8.41
N GLU A 66 8.09 1.07 7.99
CA GLU A 66 9.42 1.68 8.14
C GLU A 66 9.60 2.90 7.22
N ILE A 67 9.04 2.88 6.01
CA ILE A 67 9.01 4.06 5.13
C ILE A 67 8.21 5.19 5.78
N ALA A 68 7.01 4.92 6.30
CA ALA A 68 6.18 5.93 6.96
C ALA A 68 6.88 6.56 8.18
N LYS A 69 7.51 5.74 9.04
CA LYS A 69 8.32 6.22 10.16
C LYS A 69 9.48 7.12 9.69
N SER A 70 10.17 6.70 8.64
CA SER A 70 11.33 7.42 8.11
C SER A 70 10.93 8.77 7.54
N LEU A 71 9.81 8.84 6.80
CA LEU A 71 9.25 10.10 6.27
C LEU A 71 8.81 11.04 7.41
N SER A 72 8.11 10.52 8.42
CA SER A 72 7.70 11.30 9.59
C SER A 72 8.91 11.88 10.34
N LYS A 73 9.96 11.08 10.60
CA LYS A 73 11.21 11.55 11.20
C LYS A 73 11.91 12.65 10.39
N LYS A 74 11.69 12.70 9.08
CA LYS A 74 12.20 13.75 8.18
C LYS A 74 11.27 14.96 8.08
N GLY A 75 10.21 15.01 8.88
CA GLY A 75 9.34 16.17 9.01
C GLY A 75 8.14 16.18 8.04
N PHE A 76 7.89 15.10 7.32
CA PHE A 76 6.66 14.97 6.51
C PHE A 76 5.43 14.79 7.41
N ASP A 77 4.32 15.41 7.02
CA ASP A 77 2.98 15.08 7.53
C ASP A 77 2.55 13.76 6.89
N THR A 78 2.76 12.66 7.62
CA THR A 78 2.69 11.32 7.06
C THR A 78 1.40 10.61 7.43
N THR A 79 0.65 10.16 6.43
CA THR A 79 -0.49 9.24 6.58
C THR A 79 -0.10 7.86 6.10
N LEU A 80 -0.31 6.85 6.95
CA LEU A 80 -0.15 5.43 6.63
C LEU A 80 -1.51 4.77 6.55
N ILE A 81 -1.88 4.26 5.37
CA ILE A 81 -3.08 3.43 5.18
C ILE A 81 -2.62 1.97 5.17
N SER A 82 -3.02 1.20 6.17
CA SER A 82 -2.55 -0.17 6.35
C SER A 82 -3.68 -1.18 6.30
N GLY A 83 -3.50 -2.20 5.48
CA GLY A 83 -4.23 -3.45 5.65
C GLY A 83 -3.83 -4.16 6.95
N PRO A 84 -4.43 -5.33 7.26
CA PRO A 84 -4.26 -6.01 8.55
C PRO A 84 -2.80 -6.40 8.81
N THR A 85 -2.23 -5.90 9.90
CA THR A 85 -0.90 -6.26 10.40
C THR A 85 -0.88 -6.27 11.92
N ASN A 86 0.15 -6.86 12.52
CA ASN A 86 0.40 -6.79 13.97
C ASN A 86 1.44 -5.70 14.31
N LEU A 87 1.78 -4.84 13.35
CA LEU A 87 2.78 -3.81 13.54
C LEU A 87 2.19 -2.60 14.27
N LYS A 88 3.06 -1.91 15.01
CA LYS A 88 2.72 -0.65 15.68
C LYS A 88 3.48 0.49 15.00
N ILE A 89 2.85 1.66 14.97
CA ILE A 89 3.44 2.87 14.43
C ILE A 89 3.49 3.95 15.51
N ASP A 90 4.46 4.85 15.41
CA ASP A 90 4.63 5.94 16.36
C ASP A 90 3.52 7.00 16.18
N HIS A 91 3.23 7.78 17.23
CA HIS A 91 2.14 8.75 17.27
C HIS A 91 2.26 9.89 16.24
N ASP A 92 3.45 10.11 15.70
CA ASP A 92 3.70 11.15 14.69
C ASP A 92 3.23 10.79 13.27
N VAL A 93 2.76 9.55 13.07
CA VAL A 93 2.20 9.06 11.81
C VAL A 93 0.70 8.84 11.99
N LYS A 94 -0.11 9.44 11.13
CA LYS A 94 -1.55 9.19 11.09
C LYS A 94 -1.80 7.81 10.50
N LEU A 95 -2.18 6.84 11.33
CA LEU A 95 -2.56 5.50 10.89
C LEU A 95 -4.05 5.45 10.52
N ILE A 96 -4.34 4.85 9.36
CA ILE A 96 -5.69 4.49 8.93
C ILE A 96 -5.67 2.99 8.63
N GLU A 97 -6.41 2.24 9.44
CA GLU A 97 -6.54 0.79 9.26
C GLU A 97 -7.70 0.48 8.30
N VAL A 98 -7.47 -0.44 7.39
CA VAL A 98 -8.43 -0.91 6.39
C VAL A 98 -8.32 -2.43 6.25
N GLU A 99 -9.37 -3.05 5.71
CA GLU A 99 -9.40 -4.50 5.50
C GLU A 99 -9.24 -4.87 4.03
N THR A 100 -9.94 -4.18 3.14
CA THR A 100 -10.06 -4.53 1.72
C THR A 100 -9.33 -3.56 0.81
N ALA A 101 -9.05 -3.99 -0.42
CA ALA A 101 -8.48 -3.12 -1.45
C ALA A 101 -9.41 -1.93 -1.75
N ASN A 102 -10.72 -2.14 -1.71
CA ASN A 102 -11.67 -1.06 -1.94
C ASN A 102 -11.63 -0.01 -0.82
N GLU A 103 -11.53 -0.43 0.44
CA GLU A 103 -11.36 0.49 1.57
C GLU A 103 -10.03 1.24 1.47
N MET A 104 -8.92 0.55 1.14
CA MET A 104 -7.62 1.18 0.92
C MET A 104 -7.69 2.21 -0.22
N PHE A 105 -8.38 1.90 -1.30
CA PHE A 105 -8.60 2.81 -2.41
C PHE A 105 -9.38 4.05 -1.99
N MET A 106 -10.50 3.89 -1.26
CA MET A 106 -11.32 5.01 -0.79
C MET A 106 -10.53 5.91 0.18
N GLU A 107 -9.78 5.32 1.10
CA GLU A 107 -8.95 6.10 2.03
C GLU A 107 -7.78 6.79 1.31
N THR A 108 -7.21 6.15 0.29
CA THR A 108 -6.22 6.79 -0.59
C THR A 108 -6.81 8.03 -1.25
N GLN A 109 -7.99 7.93 -1.85
CA GLN A 109 -8.65 9.07 -2.50
C GLN A 109 -8.92 10.23 -1.51
N LYS A 110 -9.40 9.94 -0.30
CA LYS A 110 -9.69 10.96 0.73
C LYS A 110 -8.44 11.69 1.23
N ASN A 111 -7.27 11.07 1.15
CA ASN A 111 -6.01 11.63 1.63
C ASN A 111 -5.16 12.26 0.49
N LEU A 112 -5.70 12.35 -0.72
CA LEU A 112 -5.17 13.19 -1.78
C LEU A 112 -5.72 14.62 -1.67
N PRO A 113 -5.01 15.66 -2.13
CA PRO A 113 -3.65 15.59 -2.69
C PRO A 113 -2.58 15.42 -1.61
N ALA A 114 -1.54 14.64 -1.95
CA ALA A 114 -0.30 14.52 -1.21
C ALA A 114 0.87 15.02 -2.08
N ASP A 115 2.02 15.37 -1.46
CA ASP A 115 3.21 15.76 -2.21
C ASP A 115 3.97 14.50 -2.70
N VAL A 116 3.98 13.43 -1.87
CA VAL A 116 4.52 12.11 -2.22
C VAL A 116 3.57 10.99 -1.86
N ALA A 117 3.48 9.97 -2.70
CA ALA A 117 2.76 8.73 -2.39
C ALA A 117 3.65 7.51 -2.62
N VAL A 118 3.64 6.58 -1.65
CA VAL A 118 4.43 5.34 -1.70
C VAL A 118 3.47 4.15 -1.54
N PHE A 119 3.36 3.35 -2.59
CA PHE A 119 2.49 2.19 -2.64
C PHE A 119 3.29 0.91 -2.40
N SER A 120 3.35 0.47 -1.14
CA SER A 120 4.04 -0.75 -0.72
C SER A 120 3.11 -1.81 -0.14
N ALA A 121 1.80 -1.57 -0.18
CA ALA A 121 0.81 -2.57 0.20
C ALA A 121 0.79 -3.73 -0.79
N ALA A 122 0.63 -4.93 -0.27
CA ALA A 122 0.40 -6.14 -1.06
C ALA A 122 -1.11 -6.30 -1.31
N VAL A 123 -1.63 -5.44 -2.17
CA VAL A 123 -3.05 -5.45 -2.56
C VAL A 123 -3.36 -6.72 -3.33
N ALA A 124 -4.46 -7.41 -3.01
CA ALA A 124 -4.88 -8.59 -3.76
C ALA A 124 -5.38 -8.18 -5.17
N ASP A 125 -4.80 -8.78 -6.21
CA ASP A 125 -5.14 -8.48 -7.61
C ASP A 125 -6.57 -8.88 -7.97
N PHE A 126 -7.12 -9.87 -7.27
CA PHE A 126 -8.42 -10.44 -7.52
C PHE A 126 -9.28 -10.49 -6.25
N LYS A 127 -10.57 -10.29 -6.44
CA LYS A 127 -11.62 -10.49 -5.44
C LYS A 127 -12.72 -11.39 -6.00
N VAL A 128 -13.55 -11.95 -5.12
CA VAL A 128 -14.74 -12.66 -5.59
C VAL A 128 -15.76 -11.67 -6.15
N ASN A 129 -16.37 -12.01 -7.29
CA ASN A 129 -17.42 -11.20 -7.90
C ASN A 129 -18.70 -11.13 -7.05
N LYS A 130 -18.90 -12.12 -6.17
CA LYS A 130 -20.05 -12.20 -5.26
C LYS A 130 -19.61 -12.68 -3.88
N LYS A 131 -19.66 -11.78 -2.90
CA LYS A 131 -19.43 -12.10 -1.49
C LYS A 131 -20.64 -12.79 -0.90
N TYR A 132 -20.43 -13.89 -0.20
CA TYR A 132 -21.48 -14.61 0.50
C TYR A 132 -21.76 -13.96 1.86
N LYS A 133 -23.06 -13.72 2.15
CA LYS A 133 -23.48 -13.12 3.44
C LYS A 133 -23.30 -14.07 4.62
N ASN A 134 -23.43 -15.38 4.38
CA ASN A 134 -23.28 -16.42 5.40
C ASN A 134 -22.11 -17.33 5.06
N LYS A 135 -21.54 -17.97 6.09
CA LYS A 135 -20.50 -18.98 5.90
C LYS A 135 -20.97 -20.06 4.94
N ILE A 136 -20.20 -20.30 3.88
CA ILE A 136 -20.49 -21.38 2.92
C ILE A 136 -20.41 -22.73 3.65
N LYS A 137 -21.48 -23.52 3.52
CA LYS A 137 -21.52 -24.89 4.07
C LYS A 137 -20.46 -25.76 3.38
N LYS A 138 -19.98 -26.79 4.10
CA LYS A 138 -19.03 -27.75 3.54
C LYS A 138 -19.65 -28.47 2.34
N GLN A 139 -18.91 -28.52 1.25
CA GLN A 139 -19.25 -29.14 -0.03
C GLN A 139 -18.04 -29.93 -0.52
N ASP A 140 -18.25 -30.86 -1.46
CA ASP A 140 -17.16 -31.64 -2.06
C ASP A 140 -16.24 -30.76 -2.92
N SER A 141 -16.77 -29.71 -3.53
CA SER A 141 -16.01 -28.71 -4.29
C SER A 141 -16.62 -27.32 -4.13
N LEU A 142 -15.80 -26.28 -4.29
CA LEU A 142 -16.22 -24.88 -4.30
C LEU A 142 -15.55 -24.17 -5.47
N ASN A 143 -16.35 -23.69 -6.40
CA ASN A 143 -15.89 -22.85 -7.50
C ASN A 143 -16.12 -21.37 -7.15
N LEU A 144 -15.09 -20.56 -7.29
CA LEU A 144 -15.13 -19.12 -7.06
C LEU A 144 -14.88 -18.40 -8.39
N ASN A 145 -15.81 -17.51 -8.76
CA ASN A 145 -15.57 -16.59 -9.86
C ASN A 145 -14.86 -15.35 -9.31
N LEU A 146 -13.67 -15.08 -9.84
CA LEU A 146 -12.86 -13.93 -9.45
C LEU A 146 -12.96 -12.83 -10.51
N GLU A 147 -12.93 -11.60 -10.05
CA GLU A 147 -12.82 -10.41 -10.88
C GLU A 147 -11.61 -9.58 -10.46
N LYS A 148 -11.08 -8.79 -11.37
CA LYS A 148 -9.93 -7.93 -11.12
C LYS A 148 -10.27 -6.88 -10.06
N ASN A 149 -9.37 -6.66 -9.14
CA ASN A 149 -9.49 -5.63 -8.12
C ASN A 149 -9.07 -4.26 -8.65
N VAL A 150 -9.27 -3.22 -7.87
CA VAL A 150 -8.84 -1.87 -8.21
C VAL A 150 -7.31 -1.76 -8.16
N ASP A 151 -6.72 -1.18 -9.20
CA ASP A 151 -5.30 -0.83 -9.22
C ASP A 151 -5.11 0.59 -8.67
N ILE A 152 -4.77 0.66 -7.38
CA ILE A 152 -4.63 1.92 -6.64
C ILE A 152 -3.45 2.73 -7.15
N LEU A 153 -2.33 2.08 -7.44
CA LEU A 153 -1.12 2.73 -7.96
C LEU A 153 -1.40 3.35 -9.33
N SER A 154 -2.00 2.59 -10.24
CA SER A 154 -2.36 3.07 -11.57
C SER A 154 -3.34 4.24 -11.50
N TYR A 155 -4.35 4.16 -10.64
CA TYR A 155 -5.30 5.25 -10.45
C TYR A 155 -4.61 6.55 -10.00
N VAL A 156 -3.75 6.50 -8.98
CA VAL A 156 -3.11 7.70 -8.42
C VAL A 156 -2.06 8.25 -9.37
N SER A 157 -1.27 7.38 -10.03
CA SER A 157 -0.22 7.81 -10.95
C SER A 157 -0.77 8.48 -12.22
N ASN A 158 -1.99 8.14 -12.61
CA ASN A 158 -2.67 8.73 -13.79
C ASN A 158 -3.72 9.80 -13.43
N HIS A 159 -3.82 10.20 -12.16
CA HIS A 159 -4.84 11.17 -11.74
C HIS A 159 -4.54 12.58 -12.29
N ASN A 160 -5.50 13.20 -12.97
CA ASN A 160 -5.29 14.44 -13.71
C ASN A 160 -4.97 15.66 -12.82
N SER A 161 -5.63 15.80 -11.66
CA SER A 161 -5.55 17.02 -10.83
C SER A 161 -4.94 16.82 -9.44
N MET A 162 -4.98 15.60 -8.89
CA MET A 162 -4.53 15.31 -7.54
C MET A 162 -3.35 14.33 -7.50
N ARG A 163 -2.73 14.08 -8.66
CA ARG A 163 -1.54 13.24 -8.72
C ARG A 163 -0.42 13.84 -7.86
N PRO A 164 0.19 13.08 -6.94
CA PRO A 164 1.38 13.51 -6.21
C PRO A 164 2.54 13.88 -7.15
N GLU A 165 3.39 14.82 -6.73
CA GLU A 165 4.60 15.16 -7.50
C GLU A 165 5.50 13.93 -7.68
N LEU A 166 5.60 13.09 -6.63
CA LEU A 166 6.33 11.83 -6.66
C LEU A 166 5.42 10.66 -6.28
N VAL A 167 5.35 9.66 -7.15
CA VAL A 167 4.65 8.40 -6.91
C VAL A 167 5.65 7.26 -7.02
N ILE A 168 5.73 6.43 -5.98
CA ILE A 168 6.61 5.25 -5.90
C ILE A 168 5.73 4.02 -5.72
N GLY A 169 5.89 3.04 -6.61
CA GLY A 169 5.28 1.72 -6.50
C GLY A 169 6.34 0.64 -6.33
N PHE A 170 5.97 -0.44 -5.66
CA PHE A 170 6.77 -1.66 -5.56
C PHE A 170 6.03 -2.78 -6.28
N ALA A 171 6.74 -3.52 -7.12
CA ALA A 171 6.29 -4.75 -7.73
C ALA A 171 7.13 -5.91 -7.21
N ALA A 172 6.47 -7.02 -6.85
CA ALA A 172 7.13 -8.29 -6.61
C ALA A 172 6.93 -9.14 -7.87
N GLU A 173 8.01 -9.43 -8.56
CA GLU A 173 8.06 -10.30 -9.74
C GLU A 173 8.68 -11.66 -9.39
#